data_5e544e498f1bc0a7dbc013cee49a121b
#
_entry.id   5e544e498f1bc0a7dbc013cee49a121b
#
_cell.length_a   1.000
_cell.length_b   1.000
_cell.length_c   1.000
_cell.angle_alpha   90.00
_cell.angle_beta   90.00
_cell.angle_gamma   90.00
#
_symmetry.space_group_name_H-M   'P 1'
#
loop_
_entity.id
_entity.type
_entity.pdbx_description
1 polymer ?
#
loop_
_entity_poly.entity_id
_entity_poly.type
_entity_poly.pdbx_seq_one_letter_code
_entity_poly.pdbx_strand_id
1 'polypeptide(L)'
;SMLESVNYKLSMALDVSNIVPWRWDLERHTVLCDVNRPIELKHCVDDGNSLAVPEEQYFSKIHKDDRERVKAAYSALISGNVSKIREEYRVLDKSEHHYSYEWVEAQATVDQRDKNGHPLSLVGSSVVITTRKQMELALREAKEHAEESNRLKSAFLANMSHEIRTPLNAIVGFSNILASAEAEEEKREYINIIENNNTLLLQLISDILDLSKIESGSMEFAYSEFDLNALMRGLEQTSCLR
;
A
#
# COMPACT_ATOMS: atom_id res chain seq x y z
N SER A 1 -12.26 -14.85 46.03
CA SER A 1 -10.86 -15.00 46.47
C SER A 1 -9.91 -14.12 45.65
N MET A 2 -8.68 -13.89 46.10
CA MET A 2 -7.69 -13.12 45.36
C MET A 2 -7.38 -13.74 43.98
N LEU A 3 -7.37 -15.05 43.89
CA LEU A 3 -7.16 -15.82 42.66
C LEU A 3 -8.30 -15.59 41.63
N GLU A 4 -9.54 -15.55 42.05
CA GLU A 4 -10.69 -15.27 41.21
C GLU A 4 -10.65 -13.86 40.64
N SER A 5 -10.27 -12.89 41.47
CA SER A 5 -10.10 -11.48 41.03
C SER A 5 -8.98 -11.32 39.99
N VAL A 6 -7.86 -12.03 40.15
CA VAL A 6 -6.74 -12.01 39.18
C VAL A 6 -7.17 -12.67 37.89
N ASN A 7 -7.82 -13.83 37.93
CA ASN A 7 -8.32 -14.53 36.75
C ASN A 7 -9.36 -13.69 35.99
N TYR A 8 -10.25 -13.01 36.69
CA TYR A 8 -11.23 -12.13 36.06
C TYR A 8 -10.57 -10.95 35.34
N LYS A 9 -9.62 -10.29 35.99
CA LYS A 9 -8.86 -9.17 35.36
C LYS A 9 -8.06 -9.62 34.13
N LEU A 10 -7.42 -10.79 34.23
CA LEU A 10 -6.69 -11.37 33.11
C LEU A 10 -7.64 -11.73 31.95
N SER A 11 -8.78 -12.34 32.25
CA SER A 11 -9.80 -12.64 31.25
C SER A 11 -10.28 -11.36 30.54
N MET A 12 -10.64 -10.33 31.29
CA MET A 12 -11.03 -9.04 30.70
C MET A 12 -9.94 -8.41 29.82
N ALA A 13 -8.68 -8.47 30.26
CA ALA A 13 -7.56 -7.91 29.48
C ALA A 13 -7.37 -8.64 28.15
N LEU A 14 -7.51 -9.96 28.15
CA LEU A 14 -7.43 -10.78 26.94
C LEU A 14 -8.64 -10.54 26.01
N ASP A 15 -9.84 -10.39 26.56
CA ASP A 15 -11.05 -10.09 25.81
C ASP A 15 -10.98 -8.73 25.11
N VAL A 16 -10.59 -7.69 25.84
CA VAL A 16 -10.41 -6.32 25.27
C VAL A 16 -9.35 -6.30 24.17
N SER A 17 -8.34 -7.15 24.28
CA SER A 17 -7.24 -7.24 23.30
C SER A 17 -7.52 -8.22 22.16
N ASN A 18 -8.68 -8.87 22.11
CA ASN A 18 -9.03 -9.94 21.16
C ASN A 18 -7.96 -11.03 21.06
N ILE A 19 -7.33 -11.38 22.20
CA ILE A 19 -6.30 -12.40 22.28
C ILE A 19 -6.94 -13.73 22.70
N VAL A 20 -6.72 -14.76 21.89
CA VAL A 20 -7.17 -16.14 22.17
C VAL A 20 -6.02 -16.93 22.73
N PRO A 21 -6.03 -17.28 24.03
CA PRO A 21 -5.10 -18.26 24.55
C PRO A 21 -5.50 -19.67 24.10
N TRP A 22 -4.50 -20.47 23.83
CA TRP A 22 -4.69 -21.87 23.48
C TRP A 22 -3.56 -22.73 24.04
N ARG A 23 -3.83 -24.01 24.15
CA ARG A 23 -2.89 -25.04 24.59
C ARG A 23 -2.90 -26.19 23.60
N TRP A 24 -1.73 -26.67 23.21
CA TRP A 24 -1.58 -27.85 22.38
C TRP A 24 -1.04 -29.02 23.21
N ASP A 25 -1.83 -30.07 23.37
CA ASP A 25 -1.44 -31.34 23.99
C ASP A 25 -0.77 -32.19 22.88
N LEU A 26 0.54 -32.40 23.01
CA LEU A 26 1.34 -33.13 22.03
C LEU A 26 1.15 -34.64 22.13
N GLU A 27 0.75 -35.17 23.30
CA GLU A 27 0.49 -36.59 23.46
C GLU A 27 -0.88 -37.00 22.87
N ARG A 28 -1.88 -36.13 23.01
CA ARG A 28 -3.24 -36.33 22.48
C ARG A 28 -3.43 -35.81 21.08
N HIS A 29 -2.45 -35.12 20.54
CA HIS A 29 -2.53 -34.44 19.23
C HIS A 29 -3.74 -33.52 19.11
N THR A 30 -4.03 -32.75 20.16
CA THR A 30 -5.19 -31.85 20.21
C THR A 30 -4.82 -30.44 20.62
N VAL A 31 -5.46 -29.45 19.98
CA VAL A 31 -5.37 -28.03 20.35
C VAL A 31 -6.65 -27.66 21.14
N LEU A 32 -6.44 -27.15 22.35
CA LEU A 32 -7.49 -26.68 23.24
C LEU A 32 -7.58 -25.18 23.18
N CYS A 33 -8.73 -24.65 22.81
CA CYS A 33 -9.00 -23.19 22.76
C CYS A 33 -10.05 -22.84 23.84
N ASP A 34 -9.96 -21.62 24.39
CA ASP A 34 -10.96 -21.13 25.35
C ASP A 34 -12.20 -20.63 24.58
N VAL A 35 -13.30 -21.41 24.64
CA VAL A 35 -14.56 -21.12 23.91
C VAL A 35 -15.45 -20.07 24.59
N ASN A 36 -15.22 -19.77 25.86
CA ASN A 36 -16.08 -18.84 26.62
C ASN A 36 -15.81 -17.35 26.24
N ARG A 37 -14.97 -17.12 25.24
CA ARG A 37 -14.64 -15.79 24.78
C ARG A 37 -15.39 -15.48 23.48
N PRO A 38 -15.99 -14.31 23.37
CA PRO A 38 -16.59 -13.85 22.12
C PRO A 38 -15.46 -13.53 21.12
N ILE A 39 -14.94 -14.55 20.46
CA ILE A 39 -13.82 -14.41 19.58
C ILE A 39 -14.28 -14.67 18.16
N GLU A 40 -13.91 -13.75 17.29
CA GLU A 40 -14.07 -13.90 15.85
C GLU A 40 -13.21 -15.03 15.25
N LEU A 41 -12.36 -15.68 16.05
CA LEU A 41 -11.59 -16.87 15.68
C LEU A 41 -12.47 -18.14 15.66
N LYS A 42 -13.47 -18.15 14.83
CA LYS A 42 -14.40 -19.29 14.62
C LYS A 42 -13.70 -20.58 14.16
N HIS A 43 -12.45 -20.50 13.77
CA HIS A 43 -11.68 -21.64 13.28
C HIS A 43 -11.16 -22.58 14.38
N CYS A 44 -11.22 -22.18 15.65
CA CYS A 44 -10.86 -23.05 16.77
C CYS A 44 -12.01 -23.93 17.24
N VAL A 45 -13.24 -23.71 16.75
CA VAL A 45 -14.45 -24.40 17.20
C VAL A 45 -15.28 -24.84 16.02
N ASP A 46 -15.43 -26.15 15.82
CA ASP A 46 -16.16 -26.69 14.65
C ASP A 46 -17.67 -26.72 14.83
N ASP A 47 -18.17 -26.87 16.08
CA ASP A 47 -19.60 -27.10 16.38
C ASP A 47 -20.14 -26.24 17.53
N GLY A 48 -19.41 -25.22 17.95
CA GLY A 48 -19.81 -24.32 19.04
C GLY A 48 -19.67 -24.89 20.45
N ASN A 49 -19.38 -26.20 20.61
CA ASN A 49 -19.26 -26.89 21.89
C ASN A 49 -17.93 -27.61 22.09
N SER A 50 -17.08 -27.73 21.07
CA SER A 50 -15.84 -28.48 21.13
C SER A 50 -14.68 -27.61 21.60
N LEU A 51 -14.14 -27.95 22.78
CA LEU A 51 -12.95 -27.29 23.35
C LEU A 51 -11.63 -27.81 22.75
N ALA A 52 -11.68 -28.94 22.04
CA ALA A 52 -10.53 -29.66 21.53
C ALA A 52 -10.65 -29.88 20.03
N VAL A 53 -9.65 -29.44 19.27
CA VAL A 53 -9.56 -29.63 17.81
C VAL A 53 -8.35 -30.50 17.51
N PRO A 54 -8.49 -31.58 16.69
CA PRO A 54 -7.34 -32.35 16.23
C PRO A 54 -6.32 -31.47 15.51
N GLU A 55 -5.01 -31.71 15.73
CA GLU A 55 -3.94 -30.87 15.14
C GLU A 55 -3.99 -30.85 13.61
N GLU A 56 -4.31 -31.98 12.98
CA GLU A 56 -4.43 -32.04 11.51
C GLU A 56 -5.55 -31.13 10.99
N GLN A 57 -6.69 -31.09 11.69
CA GLN A 57 -7.80 -30.21 11.35
C GLN A 57 -7.43 -28.76 11.57
N TYR A 58 -6.69 -28.42 12.62
CA TYR A 58 -6.18 -27.08 12.83
C TYR A 58 -5.27 -26.65 11.65
N PHE A 59 -4.25 -27.44 11.31
CA PHE A 59 -3.35 -27.12 10.21
C PHE A 59 -4.02 -27.11 8.83
N SER A 60 -5.09 -27.89 8.63
CA SER A 60 -5.83 -27.90 7.36
C SER A 60 -6.50 -26.54 7.06
N LYS A 61 -6.87 -25.77 8.09
CA LYS A 61 -7.48 -24.44 7.97
C LYS A 61 -6.47 -23.35 7.59
N ILE A 62 -5.18 -23.60 7.75
CA ILE A 62 -4.12 -22.65 7.35
C ILE A 62 -4.01 -22.62 5.83
N HIS A 63 -3.86 -21.43 5.26
CA HIS A 63 -3.67 -21.26 3.83
C HIS A 63 -2.52 -22.12 3.32
N LYS A 64 -2.69 -22.72 2.16
CA LYS A 64 -1.75 -23.70 1.59
C LYS A 64 -0.30 -23.20 1.52
N ASP A 65 -0.12 -21.91 1.16
CA ASP A 65 1.22 -21.31 1.02
C ASP A 65 1.90 -21.04 2.38
N ASP A 66 1.11 -20.90 3.46
CA ASP A 66 1.63 -20.63 4.80
C ASP A 66 1.84 -21.91 5.62
N ARG A 67 1.17 -22.99 5.26
CA ARG A 67 1.07 -24.24 6.05
C ARG A 67 2.42 -24.88 6.34
N GLU A 68 3.26 -25.05 5.34
CA GLU A 68 4.55 -25.71 5.53
C GLU A 68 5.51 -24.86 6.38
N ARG A 69 5.51 -23.54 6.18
CA ARG A 69 6.30 -22.61 7.00
C ARG A 69 5.86 -22.64 8.46
N VAL A 70 4.55 -22.61 8.71
CA VAL A 70 4.00 -22.66 10.07
C VAL A 70 4.30 -23.99 10.73
N LYS A 71 4.12 -25.12 10.05
CA LYS A 71 4.49 -26.44 10.56
C LYS A 71 5.97 -26.53 10.91
N ALA A 72 6.84 -26.00 10.07
CA ALA A 72 8.29 -25.98 10.32
C ALA A 72 8.63 -25.16 11.58
N ALA A 73 7.96 -24.02 11.82
CA ALA A 73 8.16 -23.22 13.01
C ALA A 73 7.76 -23.95 14.28
N TYR A 74 6.60 -24.62 14.28
CA TYR A 74 6.18 -25.45 15.41
C TYR A 74 7.11 -26.66 15.62
N SER A 75 7.56 -27.31 14.56
CA SER A 75 8.54 -28.42 14.65
C SER A 75 9.85 -27.95 15.27
N ALA A 76 10.34 -26.75 14.93
CA ALA A 76 11.54 -26.18 15.53
C ALA A 76 11.37 -25.88 17.03
N LEU A 77 10.15 -25.46 17.46
CA LEU A 77 9.83 -25.27 18.85
C LEU A 77 9.78 -26.60 19.63
N ILE A 78 9.13 -27.62 19.06
CA ILE A 78 9.01 -28.95 19.66
C ILE A 78 10.38 -29.62 19.78
N SER A 79 11.23 -29.51 18.78
CA SER A 79 12.59 -30.06 18.81
C SER A 79 13.57 -29.29 19.71
N GLY A 80 13.14 -28.13 20.25
CA GLY A 80 13.95 -27.31 21.14
C GLY A 80 14.99 -26.43 20.43
N ASN A 81 14.93 -26.33 19.12
CA ASN A 81 15.80 -25.45 18.33
C ASN A 81 15.56 -23.97 18.61
N VAL A 82 14.32 -23.62 19.02
CA VAL A 82 13.92 -22.30 19.46
C VAL A 82 13.10 -22.40 20.74
N SER A 83 13.12 -21.36 21.58
CA SER A 83 12.38 -21.32 22.86
C SER A 83 10.98 -20.73 22.70
N LYS A 84 10.74 -19.96 21.66
CA LYS A 84 9.49 -19.27 21.35
C LYS A 84 9.37 -19.07 19.84
N ILE A 85 8.13 -19.15 19.34
CA ILE A 85 7.81 -18.78 17.96
C ILE A 85 6.81 -17.62 17.95
N ARG A 86 6.83 -16.86 16.84
CA ARG A 86 5.83 -15.85 16.48
C ARG A 86 5.66 -15.92 14.98
N GLU A 87 4.46 -16.29 14.55
CA GLU A 87 4.14 -16.51 13.15
C GLU A 87 2.87 -15.77 12.75
N GLU A 88 2.90 -15.12 11.60
CA GLU A 88 1.74 -14.52 10.97
C GLU A 88 1.33 -15.38 9.78
N TYR A 89 0.08 -15.80 9.71
CA TYR A 89 -0.44 -16.67 8.65
C TYR A 89 -1.92 -16.46 8.42
N ARG A 90 -2.39 -16.92 7.28
CA ARG A 90 -3.79 -16.84 6.88
C ARG A 90 -4.54 -18.09 7.29
N VAL A 91 -5.71 -17.90 7.89
CA VAL A 91 -6.61 -18.97 8.30
C VAL A 91 -7.93 -18.82 7.57
N LEU A 92 -8.50 -19.91 7.11
CA LEU A 92 -9.79 -19.95 6.41
C LEU A 92 -10.92 -19.58 7.40
N ASP A 93 -11.59 -18.48 7.10
CA ASP A 93 -12.87 -18.13 7.73
C ASP A 93 -14.02 -18.76 6.94
N LYS A 94 -14.82 -19.59 7.61
CA LYS A 94 -16.03 -20.20 7.07
C LYS A 94 -17.27 -19.43 7.50
N SER A 95 -17.29 -18.12 7.28
CA SER A 95 -18.54 -17.36 7.45
C SER A 95 -19.53 -17.75 6.35
N GLU A 96 -20.81 -17.73 6.68
CA GLU A 96 -21.93 -18.47 6.04
C GLU A 96 -22.06 -18.38 4.51
N HIS A 97 -21.34 -17.50 3.79
CA HIS A 97 -21.49 -17.35 2.33
C HIS A 97 -20.22 -17.01 1.55
N HIS A 98 -19.06 -16.83 2.20
CA HIS A 98 -17.79 -16.51 1.51
C HIS A 98 -16.60 -17.21 2.17
N TYR A 99 -15.83 -17.93 1.36
CA TYR A 99 -14.51 -18.40 1.78
C TYR A 99 -13.55 -17.23 1.78
N SER A 100 -13.34 -16.61 2.93
CA SER A 100 -12.34 -15.56 3.12
C SER A 100 -11.22 -16.06 4.02
N TYR A 101 -10.06 -15.40 3.96
CA TYR A 101 -8.96 -15.67 4.86
C TYR A 101 -8.78 -14.52 5.83
N GLU A 102 -8.66 -14.85 7.11
CA GLU A 102 -8.24 -13.93 8.13
C GLU A 102 -6.75 -14.06 8.39
N TRP A 103 -6.09 -12.95 8.62
CA TRP A 103 -4.71 -12.95 9.10
C TRP A 103 -4.68 -13.11 10.61
N VAL A 104 -3.88 -14.06 11.05
CA VAL A 104 -3.67 -14.38 12.47
C VAL A 104 -2.19 -14.27 12.80
N GLU A 105 -1.88 -13.65 13.93
CA GLU A 105 -0.57 -13.73 14.57
C GLU A 105 -0.66 -14.71 15.72
N ALA A 106 0.13 -15.78 15.69
CA ALA A 106 0.24 -16.75 16.76
C ALA A 106 1.62 -16.71 17.41
N GLN A 107 1.63 -16.78 18.74
CA GLN A 107 2.84 -16.94 19.53
C GLN A 107 2.73 -18.21 20.36
N ALA A 108 3.84 -18.94 20.49
CA ALA A 108 3.87 -20.19 21.26
C ALA A 108 5.21 -20.40 21.96
N THR A 109 5.13 -21.11 23.08
CA THR A 109 6.27 -21.62 23.82
C THR A 109 5.94 -23.01 24.40
N VAL A 110 6.96 -23.74 24.83
CA VAL A 110 6.77 -25.02 25.54
C VAL A 110 6.26 -24.73 26.95
N ASP A 111 5.16 -25.37 27.33
CA ASP A 111 4.54 -25.27 28.65
C ASP A 111 5.06 -26.34 29.59
N GLN A 112 5.01 -27.62 29.19
CA GLN A 112 5.41 -28.74 30.02
C GLN A 112 6.37 -29.64 29.27
N ARG A 113 7.30 -30.26 30.05
CA ARG A 113 8.25 -31.25 29.57
C ARG A 113 8.20 -32.51 30.42
N ASP A 114 8.50 -33.65 29.86
CA ASP A 114 8.69 -34.89 30.57
C ASP A 114 10.01 -34.91 31.38
N LYS A 115 10.28 -36.00 32.09
CA LYS A 115 11.49 -36.21 32.90
C LYS A 115 12.76 -36.27 32.04
N ASN A 116 12.64 -36.49 30.72
CA ASN A 116 13.72 -36.58 29.74
C ASN A 116 13.92 -35.26 28.99
N GLY A 117 13.09 -34.23 29.27
CA GLY A 117 13.15 -32.94 28.64
C GLY A 117 12.34 -32.82 27.34
N HIS A 118 11.58 -33.86 26.94
CA HIS A 118 10.73 -33.77 25.76
C HIS A 118 9.48 -32.93 26.05
N PRO A 119 9.04 -32.06 25.16
CA PRO A 119 7.86 -31.25 25.35
C PRO A 119 6.59 -32.12 25.33
N LEU A 120 5.74 -31.95 26.36
CA LEU A 120 4.44 -32.58 26.48
C LEU A 120 3.31 -31.67 26.01
N SER A 121 3.46 -30.37 26.21
CA SER A 121 2.48 -29.40 25.77
C SER A 121 3.13 -28.07 25.36
N LEU A 122 2.46 -27.37 24.43
CA LEU A 122 2.72 -25.99 24.09
C LEU A 122 1.61 -25.11 24.61
N VAL A 123 1.94 -23.89 24.98
CA VAL A 123 0.98 -22.83 25.29
C VAL A 123 1.24 -21.64 24.36
N GLY A 124 0.16 -21.01 23.96
CA GLY A 124 0.27 -19.89 23.07
C GLY A 124 -0.95 -18.98 23.09
N SER A 125 -0.89 -17.98 22.25
CA SER A 125 -2.00 -17.08 21.99
C SER A 125 -2.06 -16.72 20.51
N SER A 126 -3.27 -16.47 20.04
CA SER A 126 -3.51 -15.99 18.68
C SER A 126 -4.32 -14.70 18.74
N VAL A 127 -4.06 -13.82 17.79
CA VAL A 127 -4.81 -12.57 17.61
C VAL A 127 -5.10 -12.35 16.13
N VAL A 128 -6.31 -11.92 15.79
CA VAL A 128 -6.68 -11.54 14.41
C VAL A 128 -6.03 -10.20 14.08
N ILE A 129 -5.27 -10.17 13.00
CA ILE A 129 -4.53 -8.99 12.53
C ILE A 129 -4.94 -8.54 11.13
N THR A 130 -6.09 -8.99 10.64
CA THR A 130 -6.58 -8.70 9.28
C THR A 130 -6.67 -7.20 9.03
N THR A 131 -7.28 -6.45 9.94
CA THR A 131 -7.40 -4.99 9.84
C THR A 131 -6.02 -4.32 9.81
N ARG A 132 -5.08 -4.78 10.65
CA ARG A 132 -3.70 -4.26 10.64
C ARG A 132 -3.03 -4.49 9.28
N LYS A 133 -3.16 -5.70 8.71
CA LYS A 133 -2.61 -6.03 7.38
C LYS A 133 -3.22 -5.21 6.26
N GLN A 134 -4.53 -4.98 6.31
CA GLN A 134 -5.22 -4.12 5.34
C GLN A 134 -4.73 -2.67 5.41
N MET A 135 -4.56 -2.14 6.63
CA MET A 135 -4.03 -0.79 6.82
C MET A 135 -2.58 -0.66 6.37
N GLU A 136 -1.73 -1.65 6.65
CA GLU A 136 -0.34 -1.71 6.19
C GLU A 136 -0.26 -1.70 4.65
N LEU A 137 -1.11 -2.50 3.99
CA LEU A 137 -1.19 -2.54 2.53
C LEU A 137 -1.65 -1.19 1.95
N ALA A 138 -2.75 -0.64 2.46
CA ALA A 138 -3.28 0.64 2.00
C ALA A 138 -2.28 1.79 2.21
N LEU A 139 -1.57 1.80 3.33
CA LEU A 139 -0.51 2.79 3.60
C LEU A 139 0.65 2.65 2.61
N ARG A 140 1.05 1.42 2.30
CA ARG A 140 2.11 1.16 1.33
C ARG A 140 1.72 1.64 -0.07
N GLU A 141 0.52 1.31 -0.53
CA GLU A 141 0.00 1.74 -1.83
C GLU A 141 -0.10 3.27 -1.91
N ALA A 142 -0.62 3.93 -0.87
CA ALA A 142 -0.69 5.39 -0.80
C ALA A 142 0.70 6.04 -0.84
N LYS A 143 1.69 5.43 -0.17
CA LYS A 143 3.08 5.90 -0.19
C LYS A 143 3.69 5.77 -1.57
N GLU A 144 3.56 4.60 -2.22
CA GLU A 144 4.08 4.35 -3.57
C GLU A 144 3.48 5.34 -4.58
N HIS A 145 2.17 5.61 -4.48
CA HIS A 145 1.49 6.62 -5.29
C HIS A 145 2.02 8.04 -5.06
N ALA A 146 2.23 8.42 -3.78
CA ALA A 146 2.75 9.74 -3.44
C ALA A 146 4.20 9.93 -3.91
N GLU A 147 5.04 8.91 -3.78
CA GLU A 147 6.43 8.92 -4.25
C GLU A 147 6.52 9.05 -5.77
N GLU A 148 5.68 8.30 -6.51
CA GLU A 148 5.63 8.40 -7.98
C GLU A 148 5.12 9.77 -8.44
N SER A 149 4.06 10.30 -7.83
CA SER A 149 3.57 11.65 -8.11
C SER A 149 4.65 12.71 -7.87
N ASN A 150 5.40 12.59 -6.77
CA ASN A 150 6.47 13.53 -6.44
C ASN A 150 7.66 13.43 -7.42
N ARG A 151 7.99 12.21 -7.86
CA ARG A 151 9.01 11.95 -8.88
C ARG A 151 8.64 12.61 -10.22
N LEU A 152 7.40 12.41 -10.67
CA LEU A 152 6.89 13.00 -11.91
C LEU A 152 6.89 14.52 -11.83
N LYS A 153 6.45 15.09 -10.71
CA LYS A 153 6.46 16.55 -10.49
C LYS A 153 7.87 17.12 -10.51
N SER A 154 8.84 16.45 -9.90
CA SER A 154 10.25 16.88 -9.91
C SER A 154 10.86 16.82 -11.31
N ALA A 155 10.59 15.76 -12.07
CA ALA A 155 11.04 15.63 -13.46
C ALA A 155 10.41 16.69 -14.36
N PHE A 156 9.12 16.97 -14.18
CA PHE A 156 8.41 18.04 -14.90
C PHE A 156 9.06 19.41 -14.65
N LEU A 157 9.30 19.78 -13.39
CA LEU A 157 9.94 21.06 -13.04
C LEU A 157 11.36 21.19 -13.62
N ALA A 158 12.12 20.10 -13.59
CA ALA A 158 13.46 20.08 -14.20
C ALA A 158 13.41 20.31 -15.71
N ASN A 159 12.51 19.62 -16.42
CA ASN A 159 12.31 19.76 -17.85
C ASN A 159 11.84 21.19 -18.21
N MET A 160 10.84 21.72 -17.46
CA MET A 160 10.35 23.07 -17.66
C MET A 160 11.44 24.13 -17.48
N SER A 161 12.34 23.93 -16.50
CA SER A 161 13.49 24.83 -16.32
C SER A 161 14.41 24.83 -17.50
N HIS A 162 14.63 23.72 -18.19
CA HIS A 162 15.40 23.61 -19.42
C HIS A 162 14.68 24.26 -20.61
N GLU A 163 13.39 23.95 -20.78
CA GLU A 163 12.56 24.50 -21.86
C GLU A 163 12.42 26.03 -21.79
N ILE A 164 12.40 26.61 -20.60
CA ILE A 164 12.37 28.07 -20.38
C ILE A 164 13.75 28.68 -20.61
N ARG A 165 14.83 28.03 -20.17
CA ARG A 165 16.19 28.57 -20.25
C ARG A 165 16.65 28.78 -21.71
N THR A 166 16.31 27.86 -22.60
CA THR A 166 16.75 27.89 -24.01
C THR A 166 16.28 29.16 -24.74
N PRO A 167 14.95 29.44 -24.82
CA PRO A 167 14.48 30.66 -25.45
C PRO A 167 14.94 31.94 -24.71
N LEU A 168 15.01 31.89 -23.37
CA LEU A 168 15.49 33.03 -22.60
C LEU A 168 16.94 33.38 -22.92
N ASN A 169 17.83 32.38 -23.01
CA ASN A 169 19.22 32.60 -23.40
C ASN A 169 19.36 33.16 -24.84
N ALA A 170 18.50 32.70 -25.76
CA ALA A 170 18.45 33.23 -27.10
C ALA A 170 18.04 34.71 -27.12
N ILE A 171 16.96 35.06 -26.38
CA ILE A 171 16.50 36.46 -26.27
C ILE A 171 17.63 37.35 -25.71
N VAL A 172 18.24 36.94 -24.59
CA VAL A 172 19.31 37.71 -23.94
C VAL A 172 20.54 37.81 -24.86
N GLY A 173 20.94 36.72 -25.50
CA GLY A 173 22.12 36.69 -26.41
C GLY A 173 21.92 37.60 -27.61
N PHE A 174 20.82 37.47 -28.32
CA PHE A 174 20.53 38.27 -29.51
C PHE A 174 20.24 39.76 -29.17
N SER A 175 19.64 40.04 -28.01
CA SER A 175 19.46 41.41 -27.53
C SER A 175 20.82 42.14 -27.32
N ASN A 176 21.81 41.43 -26.78
CA ASN A 176 23.16 42.00 -26.61
C ASN A 176 23.87 42.27 -27.92
N ILE A 177 23.73 41.36 -28.90
CA ILE A 177 24.36 41.52 -30.25
C ILE A 177 23.63 42.60 -31.05
N LEU A 178 22.32 42.70 -30.93
CA LEU A 178 21.51 43.72 -31.61
C LEU A 178 21.99 45.13 -31.31
N ALA A 179 22.48 45.41 -30.08
CA ALA A 179 23.01 46.72 -29.70
C ALA A 179 24.28 47.11 -30.45
N SER A 180 25.04 46.15 -31.00
CA SER A 180 26.29 46.36 -31.74
C SER A 180 26.16 46.10 -33.25
N ALA A 181 25.00 45.69 -33.74
CA ALA A 181 24.76 45.42 -35.15
C ALA A 181 24.73 46.74 -35.96
N GLU A 182 25.47 46.80 -37.07
CA GLU A 182 25.51 47.98 -37.94
C GLU A 182 24.57 47.83 -39.14
N ALA A 183 24.44 46.60 -39.70
CA ALA A 183 23.62 46.33 -40.86
C ALA A 183 22.15 46.22 -40.53
N GLU A 184 21.28 46.88 -41.27
CA GLU A 184 19.82 46.83 -41.04
C GLU A 184 19.19 45.41 -41.25
N GLU A 185 19.81 44.61 -42.14
CA GLU A 185 19.41 43.24 -42.39
C GLU A 185 19.70 42.33 -41.17
N GLU A 186 20.88 42.48 -40.57
CA GLU A 186 21.24 41.74 -39.33
C GLU A 186 20.33 42.13 -38.18
N LYS A 187 20.00 43.39 -38.00
CA LYS A 187 19.07 43.86 -36.98
C LYS A 187 17.70 43.21 -37.12
N ARG A 188 17.18 43.14 -38.35
CA ARG A 188 15.90 42.50 -38.63
C ARG A 188 15.91 41.03 -38.30
N GLU A 189 17.00 40.33 -38.63
CA GLU A 189 17.15 38.90 -38.30
C GLU A 189 17.19 38.68 -36.79
N TYR A 190 17.95 39.44 -36.02
CA TYR A 190 18.04 39.34 -34.58
C TYR A 190 16.69 39.66 -33.88
N ILE A 191 15.99 40.69 -34.33
CA ILE A 191 14.64 41.02 -33.84
C ILE A 191 13.70 39.85 -34.07
N ASN A 192 13.72 39.26 -35.27
CA ASN A 192 12.84 38.14 -35.59
C ASN A 192 13.12 36.90 -34.71
N ILE A 193 14.41 36.63 -34.43
CA ILE A 193 14.80 35.57 -33.50
C ILE A 193 14.29 35.84 -32.07
N ILE A 194 14.42 37.09 -31.60
CA ILE A 194 13.94 37.49 -30.27
C ILE A 194 12.42 37.35 -30.20
N GLU A 195 11.66 37.81 -31.16
CA GLU A 195 10.19 37.74 -31.21
C GLU A 195 9.69 36.28 -31.23
N ASN A 196 10.32 35.44 -32.05
CA ASN A 196 9.97 34.02 -32.11
C ASN A 196 10.21 33.30 -30.77
N ASN A 197 11.34 33.56 -30.11
CA ASN A 197 11.65 32.95 -28.82
C ASN A 197 10.77 33.53 -27.70
N ASN A 198 10.37 34.79 -27.77
CA ASN A 198 9.41 35.39 -26.84
C ASN A 198 8.03 34.75 -26.98
N THR A 199 7.55 34.53 -28.20
CA THR A 199 6.28 33.82 -28.47
C THR A 199 6.32 32.41 -27.94
N LEU A 200 7.40 31.67 -28.15
CA LEU A 200 7.60 30.35 -27.62
C LEU A 200 7.57 30.32 -26.07
N LEU A 201 8.24 31.30 -25.43
CA LEU A 201 8.27 31.39 -23.96
C LEU A 201 6.88 31.69 -23.38
N LEU A 202 6.11 32.59 -24.02
CA LEU A 202 4.73 32.87 -23.60
C LEU A 202 3.83 31.66 -23.74
N GLN A 203 3.98 30.86 -24.79
CA GLN A 203 3.24 29.61 -24.96
C GLN A 203 3.58 28.61 -23.85
N LEU A 204 4.88 28.41 -23.54
CA LEU A 204 5.30 27.51 -22.45
C LEU A 204 4.71 27.93 -21.09
N ILE A 205 4.70 29.24 -20.81
CA ILE A 205 4.11 29.77 -19.58
C ILE A 205 2.60 29.49 -19.53
N SER A 206 1.88 29.69 -20.64
CA SER A 206 0.46 29.39 -20.75
C SER A 206 0.18 27.91 -20.50
N ASP A 207 0.97 27.03 -21.13
CA ASP A 207 0.83 25.58 -20.97
C ASP A 207 1.03 25.13 -19.51
N ILE A 208 2.01 25.72 -18.80
CA ILE A 208 2.26 25.47 -17.36
C ILE A 208 1.08 25.92 -16.50
N LEU A 209 0.54 27.12 -16.79
CA LEU A 209 -0.61 27.68 -16.06
C LEU A 209 -1.87 26.82 -16.28
N ASP A 210 -2.11 26.37 -17.50
CA ASP A 210 -3.25 25.51 -17.82
C ASP A 210 -3.10 24.14 -17.14
N LEU A 211 -1.92 23.54 -17.11
CA LEU A 211 -1.66 22.32 -16.35
C LEU A 211 -1.91 22.52 -14.85
N SER A 212 -1.46 23.66 -14.29
CA SER A 212 -1.69 24.00 -12.88
C SER A 212 -3.19 24.14 -12.55
N LYS A 213 -3.99 24.70 -13.47
CA LYS A 213 -5.46 24.76 -13.31
C LYS A 213 -6.12 23.39 -13.36
N ILE A 214 -5.61 22.49 -14.24
CA ILE A 214 -6.10 21.10 -14.31
C ILE A 214 -5.80 20.36 -13.00
N GLU A 215 -4.56 20.43 -12.50
CA GLU A 215 -4.15 19.77 -11.24
C GLU A 215 -4.93 20.27 -10.03
N SER A 216 -5.22 21.57 -9.97
CA SER A 216 -5.99 22.17 -8.87
C SER A 216 -7.51 21.97 -9.00
N GLY A 217 -7.99 21.40 -10.11
CA GLY A 217 -9.42 21.28 -10.40
C GLY A 217 -10.13 22.63 -10.62
N SER A 218 -9.36 23.70 -10.85
CA SER A 218 -9.88 25.06 -11.04
C SER A 218 -10.08 25.44 -12.51
N MET A 219 -10.03 24.46 -13.42
CA MET A 219 -10.26 24.68 -14.83
C MET A 219 -11.74 24.95 -15.10
N GLU A 220 -12.07 26.14 -15.55
CA GLU A 220 -13.41 26.51 -15.97
C GLU A 220 -13.61 26.18 -17.45
N PHE A 221 -14.67 25.47 -17.79
CA PHE A 221 -15.04 25.17 -19.16
C PHE A 221 -16.14 26.12 -19.61
N ALA A 222 -15.88 26.93 -20.64
CA ALA A 222 -16.88 27.74 -21.30
C ALA A 222 -17.49 26.94 -22.47
N TYR A 223 -18.76 26.64 -22.40
CA TYR A 223 -19.48 26.00 -23.48
C TYR A 223 -20.09 27.06 -24.40
N SER A 224 -19.83 26.97 -25.70
CA SER A 224 -20.42 27.83 -26.71
C SER A 224 -20.82 27.00 -27.94
N GLU A 225 -21.89 27.46 -28.61
CA GLU A 225 -22.26 26.89 -29.90
C GLU A 225 -21.31 27.41 -30.97
N PHE A 226 -20.84 26.53 -31.88
CA PHE A 226 -19.98 26.89 -32.99
C PHE A 226 -20.36 26.09 -34.26
N ASP A 227 -20.07 26.66 -35.44
CA ASP A 227 -20.24 25.96 -36.71
C ASP A 227 -19.05 25.05 -37.00
N LEU A 228 -19.28 23.73 -36.83
CA LEU A 228 -18.28 22.71 -37.07
C LEU A 228 -17.76 22.73 -38.52
N ASN A 229 -18.61 23.03 -39.50
CA ASN A 229 -18.20 23.07 -40.89
C ASN A 229 -17.29 24.29 -41.19
N ALA A 230 -17.55 25.42 -40.51
CA ALA A 230 -16.68 26.59 -40.58
C ALA A 230 -15.30 26.32 -40.00
N LEU A 231 -15.27 25.62 -38.84
CA LEU A 231 -14.02 25.22 -38.17
C LEU A 231 -13.22 24.24 -39.05
N MET A 232 -13.86 23.20 -39.62
CA MET A 232 -13.19 22.23 -40.50
C MET A 232 -12.61 22.89 -41.76
N ARG A 233 -13.34 23.80 -42.40
CA ARG A 233 -12.83 24.56 -43.54
C ARG A 233 -11.62 25.43 -43.20
N GLY A 234 -11.62 26.06 -42.01
CA GLY A 234 -10.49 26.83 -41.51
C GLY A 234 -9.23 25.97 -41.31
N LEU A 235 -9.39 24.77 -40.74
CA LEU A 235 -8.29 23.81 -40.55
C LEU A 235 -7.73 23.30 -41.88
N GLU A 236 -8.60 22.99 -42.86
CA GLU A 236 -8.21 22.54 -44.20
C GLU A 236 -7.38 23.61 -44.91
N GLN A 237 -7.82 24.86 -44.88
CA GLN A 237 -7.06 26.01 -45.47
C GLN A 237 -5.70 26.18 -44.82
N THR A 238 -5.60 26.04 -43.50
CA THR A 238 -4.35 26.18 -42.77
C THR A 238 -3.38 25.03 -43.02
N SER A 239 -3.91 23.81 -43.23
CA SER A 239 -3.08 22.63 -43.53
C SER A 239 -2.59 22.55 -44.96
N CYS A 240 -3.31 23.17 -45.93
CA CYS A 240 -2.89 23.21 -47.34
C CYS A 240 -1.83 24.28 -47.64
N LEU A 241 -1.49 25.14 -46.67
CA LEU A 241 -0.45 26.18 -46.82
C LEU A 241 0.94 25.74 -46.28
N ARG A 242 1.11 24.49 -45.95
CA ARG A 242 2.39 23.83 -45.62
C ARG A 242 2.73 22.83 -46.70
#